data_863196e127a9e87b49a2aff35bf42c52
#
_entry.id   863196e127a9e87b49a2aff35bf42c52
#
_cell.length_a   1.000
_cell.length_b   1.000
_cell.length_c   1.000
_cell.angle_alpha   90.00
_cell.angle_beta   90.00
_cell.angle_gamma   90.00
#
_symmetry.space_group_name_H-M   'P 1'
#
loop_
_entity.id
_entity.type
_entity.pdbx_description
1 polymer ?
#
loop_
_entity_poly.entity_id
_entity_poly.type
_entity_poly.pdbx_seq_one_letter_code
_entity_poly.pdbx_strand_id
1 'polypeptide(L)'
;WLMVGTLLALSAFGVARGIEGQARGAEILFFFVFPPFVLLLFAVALTAGEAYFLPVELPKLDGLRRGAAYVQPLFQAMIFLLFLPPFLEKPEKGQKSLFAVCLLTTFLMTAATFLCLTVYGAEALSHKIFPTVQVMERVRFSGIFLGRQDILLLWFWMVSAFLYVSGALFFGSVCCVRLCRQTGQGRRYWLLLW
;
A
#
# COMPACT_ATOMS: atom_id res chain seq x y z
N TRP A 1 3.50 -17.45 13.90
CA TRP A 1 2.30 -18.13 13.37
C TRP A 1 1.02 -17.54 13.96
N LEU A 2 0.97 -17.26 15.26
CA LEU A 2 -0.21 -16.73 15.95
C LEU A 2 -0.64 -15.36 15.38
N MET A 3 0.29 -14.46 15.14
CA MET A 3 0.07 -13.15 14.55
C MET A 3 -0.51 -13.23 13.11
N VAL A 4 -0.01 -14.16 12.31
CA VAL A 4 -0.54 -14.38 10.95
C VAL A 4 -1.96 -14.97 11.03
N GLY A 5 -2.19 -15.91 11.94
CA GLY A 5 -3.51 -16.52 12.15
C GLY A 5 -4.55 -15.50 12.60
N THR A 6 -4.21 -14.62 13.55
CA THR A 6 -5.13 -13.55 14.02
C THR A 6 -5.42 -12.54 12.93
N LEU A 7 -4.42 -12.16 12.12
CA LEU A 7 -4.60 -11.23 11.00
C LEU A 7 -5.53 -11.83 9.93
N LEU A 8 -5.35 -13.12 9.60
CA LEU A 8 -6.21 -13.82 8.65
C LEU A 8 -7.65 -13.95 9.17
N ALA A 9 -7.84 -14.30 10.43
CA ALA A 9 -9.17 -14.42 11.04
C ALA A 9 -9.90 -13.07 11.05
N LEU A 10 -9.19 -11.99 11.43
CA LEU A 10 -9.73 -10.65 11.44
C LEU A 10 -10.09 -10.17 10.01
N SER A 11 -9.24 -10.48 9.05
CA SER A 11 -9.48 -10.15 7.62
C SER A 11 -10.69 -10.92 7.07
N ALA A 12 -10.83 -12.20 7.40
CA ALA A 12 -11.97 -13.01 7.01
C ALA A 12 -13.29 -12.47 7.61
N PHE A 13 -13.25 -12.04 8.88
CA PHE A 13 -14.40 -11.39 9.53
C PHE A 13 -14.76 -10.06 8.85
N GLY A 14 -13.75 -9.26 8.46
CA GLY A 14 -13.96 -8.03 7.70
C GLY A 14 -14.64 -8.29 6.36
N VAL A 15 -14.21 -9.33 5.63
CA VAL A 15 -14.80 -9.73 4.34
C VAL A 15 -16.26 -10.15 4.47
N ALA A 16 -16.64 -10.79 5.57
CA ALA A 16 -18.03 -11.20 5.83
C ALA A 16 -19.01 -10.01 5.93
N ARG A 17 -18.51 -8.78 6.11
CA ARG A 17 -19.32 -7.54 6.13
C ARG A 17 -19.60 -6.98 4.72
N GLY A 18 -19.14 -7.65 3.66
CA GLY A 18 -19.33 -7.23 2.27
C GLY A 18 -18.49 -6.03 1.87
N ILE A 19 -18.71 -5.54 0.62
CA ILE A 19 -17.92 -4.44 0.03
C ILE A 19 -18.09 -3.12 0.79
N GLU A 20 -19.28 -2.84 1.30
CA GLU A 20 -19.59 -1.61 2.03
C GLU A 20 -18.83 -1.55 3.36
N GLY A 21 -18.81 -2.64 4.12
CA GLY A 21 -18.03 -2.76 5.35
C GLY A 21 -16.53 -2.60 5.11
N GLN A 22 -16.02 -3.19 4.02
CA GLN A 22 -14.62 -3.04 3.59
C GLN A 22 -14.29 -1.58 3.22
N ALA A 23 -15.16 -0.92 2.45
CA ALA A 23 -14.94 0.47 2.03
C ALA A 23 -14.94 1.43 3.22
N ARG A 24 -15.92 1.33 4.11
CA ARG A 24 -15.99 2.16 5.33
C ARG A 24 -14.81 1.91 6.26
N GLY A 25 -14.41 0.65 6.44
CA GLY A 25 -13.22 0.30 7.22
C GLY A 25 -11.94 0.90 6.62
N ALA A 26 -11.77 0.80 5.31
CA ALA A 26 -10.64 1.37 4.60
C ALA A 26 -10.61 2.90 4.71
N GLU A 27 -11.76 3.58 4.62
CA GLU A 27 -11.87 5.03 4.77
C GLU A 27 -11.41 5.49 6.16
N ILE A 28 -11.90 4.85 7.22
CA ILE A 28 -11.50 5.17 8.60
C ILE A 28 -9.99 4.94 8.77
N LEU A 29 -9.48 3.79 8.35
CA LEU A 29 -8.07 3.44 8.49
C LEU A 29 -7.18 4.34 7.65
N PHE A 30 -7.64 4.82 6.48
CA PHE A 30 -6.92 5.78 5.65
C PHE A 30 -6.61 7.07 6.43
N PHE A 31 -7.58 7.62 7.18
CA PHE A 31 -7.36 8.81 7.99
C PHE A 31 -6.32 8.62 9.10
N PHE A 32 -6.20 7.40 9.62
CA PHE A 32 -5.21 7.10 10.66
C PHE A 32 -3.82 6.77 10.10
N VAL A 33 -3.74 6.31 8.86
CA VAL A 33 -2.51 5.82 8.23
C VAL A 33 -1.87 6.88 7.34
N PHE A 34 -2.65 7.53 6.49
CA PHE A 34 -2.15 8.42 5.46
C PHE A 34 -1.51 9.71 6.01
N PRO A 35 -2.16 10.48 6.92
CA PRO A 35 -1.57 11.71 7.43
C PRO A 35 -0.24 11.50 8.20
N PRO A 36 -0.11 10.51 9.11
CA PRO A 36 1.16 10.24 9.77
C PRO A 36 2.26 9.83 8.78
N PHE A 37 1.92 9.06 7.75
CA PHE A 37 2.88 8.66 6.72
C PHE A 37 3.41 9.87 5.93
N VAL A 38 2.53 10.76 5.47
CA VAL A 38 2.91 11.99 4.78
C VAL A 38 3.74 12.91 5.68
N LEU A 39 3.35 13.03 6.95
CA LEU A 39 4.08 13.82 7.92
C LEU A 39 5.50 13.27 8.17
N LEU A 40 5.66 11.94 8.24
CA LEU A 40 6.97 11.31 8.37
C LEU A 40 7.82 11.54 7.11
N LEU A 41 7.25 11.42 5.90
CA LEU A 41 7.97 11.74 4.66
C LEU A 41 8.43 13.20 4.64
N PHE A 42 7.56 14.11 5.05
CA PHE A 42 7.89 15.54 5.14
C PHE A 42 9.00 15.81 6.16
N ALA A 43 8.94 15.17 7.31
CA ALA A 43 9.97 15.28 8.33
C ALA A 43 11.33 14.73 7.86
N VAL A 44 11.34 13.60 7.12
CA VAL A 44 12.56 13.10 6.48
C VAL A 44 13.11 14.13 5.49
N ALA A 45 12.25 14.74 4.69
CA ALA A 45 12.65 15.75 3.71
C ALA A 45 13.30 16.97 4.37
N LEU A 46 12.78 17.41 5.54
CA LEU A 46 13.35 18.53 6.31
C LEU A 46 14.68 18.19 6.98
N THR A 47 14.89 16.93 7.34
CA THR A 47 16.10 16.47 8.04
C THR A 47 17.14 15.88 7.09
N ALA A 48 16.79 15.67 5.82
CA ALA A 48 17.73 15.28 4.79
C ALA A 48 18.77 16.39 4.60
N GLY A 49 19.98 16.16 5.11
CA GLY A 49 21.12 17.07 4.99
C GLY A 49 21.63 17.17 3.55
N GLU A 50 22.94 17.38 3.35
CA GLU A 50 23.53 17.45 2.03
C GLU A 50 23.20 16.18 1.23
N ALA A 51 22.47 16.39 0.14
CA ALA A 51 21.96 15.30 -0.68
C ALA A 51 23.09 14.64 -1.46
N TYR A 52 23.24 13.34 -1.32
CA TYR A 52 24.16 12.52 -2.11
C TYR A 52 23.61 12.30 -3.54
N PHE A 53 23.58 13.38 -4.34
CA PHE A 53 23.02 13.32 -5.70
C PHE A 53 24.01 12.91 -6.79
N LEU A 54 25.25 12.61 -6.48
CA LEU A 54 26.29 12.41 -7.50
C LEU A 54 26.92 11.01 -7.43
N PRO A 55 27.22 10.40 -8.60
CA PRO A 55 26.96 10.88 -9.96
C PRO A 55 25.60 10.41 -10.50
N VAL A 56 24.85 11.32 -11.15
CA VAL A 56 23.66 10.96 -11.91
C VAL A 56 24.09 10.44 -13.27
N GLU A 57 24.27 9.15 -13.40
CA GLU A 57 24.46 8.50 -14.69
C GLU A 57 23.09 8.21 -15.32
N LEU A 58 22.95 8.54 -16.61
CA LEU A 58 21.76 8.15 -17.36
C LEU A 58 21.69 6.62 -17.42
N PRO A 59 20.60 6.01 -16.94
CA PRO A 59 20.49 4.56 -16.90
C PRO A 59 20.51 3.99 -18.31
N LYS A 60 21.34 2.96 -18.53
CA LYS A 60 21.25 2.14 -19.73
C LYS A 60 19.87 1.49 -19.80
N LEU A 61 19.32 1.28 -21.01
CA LEU A 61 17.99 0.71 -21.21
C LEU A 61 17.75 -0.60 -20.43
N ASP A 62 18.78 -1.44 -20.33
CA ASP A 62 18.74 -2.67 -19.54
C ASP A 62 18.63 -2.43 -18.03
N GLY A 63 19.25 -1.36 -17.52
CA GLY A 63 19.11 -0.94 -16.13
C GLY A 63 17.69 -0.48 -15.83
N LEU A 64 17.10 0.32 -16.72
CA LEU A 64 15.73 0.79 -16.62
C LEU A 64 14.73 -0.39 -16.62
N ARG A 65 14.91 -1.37 -17.51
CA ARG A 65 14.07 -2.58 -17.60
C ARG A 65 14.13 -3.42 -16.31
N ARG A 66 15.36 -3.64 -15.79
CA ARG A 66 15.52 -4.35 -14.51
C ARG A 66 14.88 -3.57 -13.35
N GLY A 67 15.10 -2.26 -13.27
CA GLY A 67 14.48 -1.42 -12.26
C GLY A 67 12.95 -1.50 -12.31
N ALA A 68 12.34 -1.42 -13.50
CA ALA A 68 10.90 -1.57 -13.68
C ALA A 68 10.39 -2.94 -13.19
N ALA A 69 11.12 -4.02 -13.46
CA ALA A 69 10.77 -5.36 -12.98
C ALA A 69 10.79 -5.46 -11.44
N TYR A 70 11.73 -4.79 -10.77
CA TYR A 70 11.79 -4.74 -9.30
C TYR A 70 10.69 -3.87 -8.67
N VAL A 71 10.20 -2.86 -9.37
CA VAL A 71 9.15 -1.95 -8.89
C VAL A 71 7.75 -2.55 -9.11
N GLN A 72 7.57 -3.40 -10.12
CA GLN A 72 6.29 -4.01 -10.46
C GLN A 72 5.56 -4.65 -9.27
N PRO A 73 6.18 -5.44 -8.37
CA PRO A 73 5.50 -6.04 -7.22
C PRO A 73 4.93 -5.01 -6.24
N LEU A 74 5.50 -3.81 -6.15
CA LEU A 74 5.02 -2.74 -5.26
C LEU A 74 3.65 -2.21 -5.71
N PHE A 75 3.34 -2.31 -7.00
CA PHE A 75 2.05 -1.91 -7.56
C PHE A 75 1.04 -3.05 -7.62
N GLN A 76 1.36 -4.22 -7.08
CA GLN A 76 0.47 -5.40 -7.14
C GLN A 76 -0.90 -5.15 -6.49
N ALA A 77 -0.97 -4.33 -5.44
CA ALA A 77 -2.23 -3.96 -4.82
C ALA A 77 -3.16 -3.18 -5.75
N MET A 78 -2.63 -2.51 -6.78
CA MET A 78 -3.45 -1.79 -7.77
C MET A 78 -4.31 -2.71 -8.63
N ILE A 79 -4.02 -4.01 -8.67
CA ILE A 79 -4.86 -4.98 -9.38
C ILE A 79 -6.30 -5.00 -8.83
N PHE A 80 -6.47 -4.68 -7.53
CA PHE A 80 -7.80 -4.59 -6.91
C PHE A 80 -8.66 -3.49 -7.54
N LEU A 81 -8.05 -2.44 -8.08
CA LEU A 81 -8.75 -1.35 -8.75
C LEU A 81 -9.45 -1.83 -10.03
N LEU A 82 -8.97 -2.91 -10.66
CA LEU A 82 -9.61 -3.50 -11.85
C LEU A 82 -10.94 -4.20 -11.52
N PHE A 83 -11.11 -4.64 -10.27
CA PHE A 83 -12.32 -5.30 -9.81
C PHE A 83 -13.36 -4.33 -9.22
N LEU A 84 -12.97 -3.07 -9.01
CA LEU A 84 -13.82 -2.06 -8.36
C LEU A 84 -14.96 -1.51 -9.25
N PRO A 85 -14.80 -1.33 -10.59
CA PRO A 85 -15.82 -0.68 -11.42
C PRO A 85 -17.25 -1.23 -11.30
N PRO A 86 -17.47 -2.57 -11.18
CA PRO A 86 -18.81 -3.11 -11.03
C PRO A 86 -19.55 -2.70 -9.74
N PHE A 87 -18.81 -2.22 -8.74
CA PHE A 87 -19.34 -1.81 -7.44
C PHE A 87 -19.53 -0.29 -7.31
N LEU A 88 -19.22 0.48 -8.36
CA LEU A 88 -19.35 1.93 -8.37
C LEU A 88 -20.72 2.34 -8.90
N GLU A 89 -21.44 3.16 -8.15
CA GLU A 89 -22.73 3.72 -8.59
C GLU A 89 -22.62 4.62 -9.82
N LYS A 90 -21.49 5.34 -9.96
CA LYS A 90 -21.19 6.27 -11.06
C LYS A 90 -19.84 5.95 -11.68
N PRO A 91 -19.79 5.09 -12.72
CA PRO A 91 -18.54 4.61 -13.30
C PRO A 91 -17.66 5.74 -13.89
N GLU A 92 -18.28 6.80 -14.44
CA GLU A 92 -17.53 7.94 -14.99
C GLU A 92 -16.74 8.72 -13.93
N LYS A 93 -17.32 8.93 -12.74
CA LYS A 93 -16.62 9.56 -11.61
C LYS A 93 -15.59 8.61 -11.02
N GLY A 94 -15.89 7.31 -10.98
CA GLY A 94 -14.99 6.26 -10.53
C GLY A 94 -13.70 6.23 -11.33
N GLN A 95 -13.75 6.34 -12.64
CA GLN A 95 -12.57 6.32 -13.50
C GLN A 95 -11.60 7.48 -13.19
N LYS A 96 -12.11 8.69 -12.97
CA LYS A 96 -11.29 9.84 -12.56
C LYS A 96 -10.64 9.62 -11.19
N SER A 97 -11.41 9.08 -10.24
CA SER A 97 -10.89 8.77 -8.90
C SER A 97 -9.81 7.67 -8.95
N LEU A 98 -10.00 6.63 -9.76
CA LEU A 98 -9.00 5.57 -9.95
C LEU A 98 -7.69 6.15 -10.52
N PHE A 99 -7.79 7.01 -11.53
CA PHE A 99 -6.62 7.67 -12.10
C PHE A 99 -5.91 8.55 -11.07
N ALA A 100 -6.65 9.32 -10.28
CA ALA A 100 -6.10 10.17 -9.22
C ALA A 100 -5.38 9.32 -8.15
N VAL A 101 -5.96 8.19 -7.73
CA VAL A 101 -5.32 7.26 -6.77
C VAL A 101 -4.03 6.69 -7.34
N CYS A 102 -4.03 6.23 -8.60
CA CYS A 102 -2.81 5.73 -9.25
C CYS A 102 -1.71 6.80 -9.29
N LEU A 103 -2.07 8.04 -9.65
CA LEU A 103 -1.15 9.16 -9.75
C LEU A 103 -0.58 9.53 -8.37
N LEU A 104 -1.44 9.61 -7.35
CA LEU A 104 -1.05 9.88 -5.97
C LEU A 104 -0.11 8.79 -5.43
N THR A 105 -0.43 7.52 -5.64
CA THR A 105 0.41 6.40 -5.18
C THR A 105 1.76 6.42 -5.86
N THR A 106 1.80 6.64 -7.18
CA THR A 106 3.05 6.74 -7.94
C THR A 106 3.90 7.91 -7.43
N PHE A 107 3.29 9.07 -7.19
CA PHE A 107 3.97 10.24 -6.64
C PHE A 107 4.57 9.94 -5.26
N LEU A 108 3.79 9.36 -4.34
CA LEU A 108 4.26 9.02 -3.00
C LEU A 108 5.40 7.99 -3.01
N MET A 109 5.30 6.96 -3.86
CA MET A 109 6.36 5.95 -4.01
C MET A 109 7.63 6.57 -4.57
N THR A 110 7.51 7.44 -5.57
CA THR A 110 8.65 8.15 -6.15
C THR A 110 9.29 9.08 -5.12
N ALA A 111 8.50 9.84 -4.37
CA ALA A 111 8.98 10.73 -3.31
C ALA A 111 9.70 9.94 -2.20
N ALA A 112 9.13 8.83 -1.74
CA ALA A 112 9.76 7.98 -0.72
C ALA A 112 11.09 7.39 -1.21
N THR A 113 11.13 6.90 -2.46
CA THR A 113 12.37 6.36 -3.06
C THR A 113 13.42 7.45 -3.21
N PHE A 114 13.01 8.63 -3.66
CA PHE A 114 13.90 9.79 -3.80
C PHE A 114 14.49 10.20 -2.45
N LEU A 115 13.67 10.29 -1.39
CA LEU A 115 14.15 10.59 -0.05
C LEU A 115 15.11 9.52 0.48
N CYS A 116 14.85 8.24 0.23
CA CYS A 116 15.79 7.18 0.58
C CYS A 116 17.13 7.34 -0.14
N LEU A 117 17.10 7.71 -1.41
CA LEU A 117 18.30 7.93 -2.22
C LEU A 117 19.09 9.13 -1.72
N THR A 118 18.43 10.22 -1.34
CA THR A 118 19.09 11.43 -0.81
C THR A 118 19.76 11.19 0.54
N VAL A 119 19.17 10.36 1.39
CA VAL A 119 19.68 10.11 2.76
C VAL A 119 20.80 9.07 2.77
N TYR A 120 20.75 8.05 1.92
CA TYR A 120 21.71 6.93 1.94
C TYR A 120 22.68 6.93 0.78
N GLY A 121 22.35 7.55 -0.34
CA GLY A 121 23.07 7.36 -1.61
C GLY A 121 22.76 6.01 -2.25
N ALA A 122 23.13 5.82 -3.51
CA ALA A 122 22.79 4.64 -4.30
C ALA A 122 23.43 3.35 -3.77
N GLU A 123 24.70 3.40 -3.37
CA GLU A 123 25.45 2.24 -2.93
C GLU A 123 24.93 1.69 -1.59
N ALA A 124 24.81 2.55 -0.56
CA ALA A 124 24.31 2.12 0.74
C ALA A 124 22.82 1.70 0.68
N LEU A 125 22.03 2.30 -0.22
CA LEU A 125 20.63 1.93 -0.43
C LEU A 125 20.47 0.51 -0.98
N SER A 126 21.36 0.07 -1.86
CA SER A 126 21.33 -1.27 -2.47
C SER A 126 21.46 -2.41 -1.46
N HIS A 127 22.08 -2.17 -0.32
CA HIS A 127 22.29 -3.15 0.76
C HIS A 127 21.20 -3.14 1.83
N LYS A 128 20.18 -2.27 1.72
CA LYS A 128 19.12 -2.16 2.71
C LYS A 128 17.89 -2.98 2.35
N ILE A 129 17.41 -3.77 3.33
CA ILE A 129 16.23 -4.62 3.14
C ILE A 129 14.93 -3.78 3.21
N PHE A 130 14.86 -2.82 4.13
CA PHE A 130 13.70 -1.95 4.34
C PHE A 130 14.12 -0.48 4.41
N PRO A 131 14.53 0.12 3.27
CA PRO A 131 15.13 1.46 3.29
C PRO A 131 14.19 2.54 3.81
N THR A 132 12.92 2.51 3.44
CA THR A 132 11.92 3.49 3.86
C THR A 132 11.72 3.49 5.38
N VAL A 133 11.68 2.31 6.00
CA VAL A 133 11.58 2.16 7.46
C VAL A 133 12.80 2.76 8.15
N GLN A 134 13.99 2.39 7.67
CA GLN A 134 15.25 2.85 8.27
C GLN A 134 15.50 4.35 8.08
N VAL A 135 14.99 4.96 7.00
CA VAL A 135 15.03 6.41 6.84
C VAL A 135 14.12 7.08 7.86
N MET A 136 12.93 6.56 8.04
CA MET A 136 11.96 7.10 9.01
C MET A 136 12.45 6.98 10.46
N GLU A 137 13.19 5.92 10.80
CA GLU A 137 13.81 5.75 12.13
C GLU A 137 14.89 6.80 12.43
N ARG A 138 15.52 7.39 11.40
CA ARG A 138 16.53 8.45 11.58
C ARG A 138 15.95 9.77 12.03
N VAL A 139 14.69 10.03 11.73
CA VAL A 139 14.00 11.26 12.13
C VAL A 139 13.68 11.18 13.62
N ARG A 140 14.49 11.84 14.45
CA ARG A 140 14.22 11.97 15.89
C ARG A 140 13.46 13.26 16.14
N PHE A 141 12.18 13.14 16.39
CA PHE A 141 11.42 14.29 16.90
C PHE A 141 11.72 14.49 18.40
N SER A 142 12.16 15.68 18.76
CA SER A 142 12.41 16.09 20.15
C SER A 142 11.10 16.36 20.89
N GLY A 143 10.18 15.38 20.96
CA GLY A 143 8.90 15.55 21.63
C GLY A 143 8.40 14.25 22.23
N ILE A 144 7.80 14.33 23.40
CA ILE A 144 7.36 13.18 24.22
C ILE A 144 6.39 12.23 23.48
N PHE A 145 5.61 12.74 22.52
CA PHE A 145 4.60 11.95 21.79
C PHE A 145 5.13 11.21 20.56
N LEU A 146 6.24 11.68 19.97
CA LEU A 146 6.82 11.14 18.74
C LEU A 146 8.19 10.45 18.97
N GLY A 147 8.57 10.26 20.22
CA GLY A 147 9.85 9.61 20.56
C GLY A 147 9.93 8.11 20.22
N ARG A 148 8.79 7.49 19.88
CA ARG A 148 8.69 6.08 19.49
C ARG A 148 8.05 5.93 18.13
N GLN A 149 8.72 6.39 17.10
CA GLN A 149 8.29 6.32 15.70
C GLN A 149 8.22 4.88 15.19
N ASP A 150 8.99 3.98 15.75
CA ASP A 150 8.96 2.54 15.51
C ASP A 150 7.57 1.94 15.71
N ILE A 151 6.83 2.38 16.73
CA ILE A 151 5.47 1.93 17.00
C ILE A 151 4.48 2.43 15.93
N LEU A 152 4.59 3.70 15.52
CA LEU A 152 3.73 4.26 14.47
C LEU A 152 3.95 3.53 13.14
N LEU A 153 5.20 3.21 12.83
CA LEU A 153 5.58 2.47 11.64
C LEU A 153 5.05 1.03 11.65
N LEU A 154 5.21 0.35 12.81
CA LEU A 154 4.67 -1.00 12.99
C LEU A 154 3.14 -1.00 12.84
N TRP A 155 2.46 -0.01 13.43
CA TRP A 155 1.02 0.13 13.32
C TRP A 155 0.58 0.38 11.87
N PHE A 156 1.25 1.27 11.16
CA PHE A 156 1.06 1.52 9.73
C PHE A 156 1.16 0.21 8.91
N TRP A 157 2.20 -0.58 9.17
CA TRP A 157 2.44 -1.85 8.49
C TRP A 157 1.33 -2.88 8.76
N MET A 158 0.92 -3.00 10.03
CA MET A 158 -0.13 -3.91 10.43
C MET A 158 -1.48 -3.57 9.78
N VAL A 159 -1.84 -2.28 9.79
CA VAL A 159 -3.08 -1.81 9.17
C VAL A 159 -3.05 -1.98 7.65
N SER A 160 -1.93 -1.66 7.01
CA SER A 160 -1.77 -1.85 5.57
C SER A 160 -1.82 -3.33 5.17
N ALA A 161 -1.19 -4.21 5.94
CA ALA A 161 -1.27 -5.65 5.73
C ALA A 161 -2.70 -6.18 5.90
N PHE A 162 -3.42 -5.71 6.93
CA PHE A 162 -4.82 -6.05 7.13
C PHE A 162 -5.69 -5.65 5.95
N LEU A 163 -5.58 -4.41 5.46
CA LEU A 163 -6.34 -3.93 4.32
C LEU A 163 -6.02 -4.71 3.04
N TYR A 164 -4.74 -5.00 2.81
CA TYR A 164 -4.31 -5.78 1.66
C TYR A 164 -4.87 -7.21 1.69
N VAL A 165 -4.73 -7.91 2.80
CA VAL A 165 -5.22 -9.30 2.96
C VAL A 165 -6.74 -9.34 2.88
N SER A 166 -7.45 -8.40 3.51
CA SER A 166 -8.91 -8.28 3.41
C SER A 166 -9.36 -8.06 1.97
N GLY A 167 -8.72 -7.14 1.25
CA GLY A 167 -8.99 -6.90 -0.16
C GLY A 167 -8.75 -8.14 -1.02
N ALA A 168 -7.63 -8.84 -0.82
CA ALA A 168 -7.30 -10.06 -1.54
C ALA A 168 -8.34 -11.17 -1.32
N LEU A 169 -8.75 -11.38 -0.07
CA LEU A 169 -9.78 -12.37 0.28
C LEU A 169 -11.14 -11.99 -0.33
N PHE A 170 -11.53 -10.71 -0.27
CA PHE A 170 -12.79 -10.24 -0.84
C PHE A 170 -12.83 -10.46 -2.36
N PHE A 171 -11.88 -9.93 -3.10
CA PHE A 171 -11.85 -10.05 -4.56
C PHE A 171 -11.61 -11.49 -5.01
N GLY A 172 -10.81 -12.27 -4.25
CA GLY A 172 -10.65 -13.70 -4.47
C GLY A 172 -11.98 -14.44 -4.34
N SER A 173 -12.78 -14.15 -3.32
CA SER A 173 -14.12 -14.73 -3.14
C SER A 173 -15.08 -14.37 -4.28
N VAL A 174 -15.06 -13.12 -4.75
CA VAL A 174 -15.84 -12.66 -5.91
C VAL A 174 -15.46 -13.43 -7.18
N CYS A 175 -14.16 -13.64 -7.41
CA CYS A 175 -13.68 -14.43 -8.55
C CYS A 175 -14.14 -15.88 -8.46
N CYS A 176 -14.00 -16.52 -7.30
CA CYS A 176 -14.46 -17.89 -7.09
C CYS A 176 -15.97 -18.05 -7.35
N VAL A 177 -16.79 -17.12 -6.84
CA VAL A 177 -18.24 -17.15 -7.05
C VAL A 177 -18.59 -16.99 -8.54
N ARG A 178 -17.91 -16.11 -9.26
CA ARG A 178 -18.12 -15.91 -10.71
C ARG A 178 -17.77 -17.18 -11.51
N LEU A 179 -16.66 -17.84 -11.18
CA LEU A 179 -16.25 -19.09 -11.81
C LEU A 179 -17.23 -20.23 -11.52
N CYS A 180 -17.65 -20.40 -10.27
CA CYS A 180 -18.64 -21.42 -9.89
C CYS A 180 -20.00 -21.18 -10.54
N ARG A 181 -20.38 -19.93 -10.80
CA ARG A 181 -21.61 -19.59 -11.52
C ARG A 181 -21.57 -20.01 -12.99
N GLN A 182 -20.43 -19.85 -13.64
CA GLN A 182 -20.25 -20.31 -15.04
C GLN A 182 -20.36 -21.83 -15.16
N THR A 183 -20.00 -22.58 -14.13
CA THR A 183 -20.10 -24.04 -14.04
C THR A 183 -21.48 -24.57 -13.61
N GLY A 184 -22.50 -23.71 -13.52
CA GLY A 184 -23.88 -24.11 -13.19
C GLY A 184 -24.19 -24.39 -11.72
N GLN A 185 -23.20 -24.36 -10.85
CA GLN A 185 -23.34 -24.58 -9.40
C GLN A 185 -23.59 -23.28 -8.58
N GLY A 186 -23.58 -22.13 -9.23
CA GLY A 186 -23.49 -20.82 -8.58
C GLY A 186 -24.74 -20.26 -7.88
N ARG A 187 -25.90 -20.97 -7.89
CA ARG A 187 -27.14 -20.41 -7.34
C ARG A 187 -27.16 -20.26 -5.82
N ARG A 188 -26.35 -21.01 -5.08
CA ARG A 188 -26.35 -21.03 -3.60
C ARG A 188 -25.44 -19.99 -2.94
N TYR A 189 -24.51 -19.39 -3.66
CA TYR A 189 -23.46 -18.54 -3.06
C TYR A 189 -23.76 -17.04 -3.09
N TRP A 190 -24.86 -16.61 -3.71
CA TRP A 190 -25.28 -15.20 -3.73
C TRP A 190 -25.67 -14.67 -2.35
N LEU A 191 -26.13 -15.54 -1.46
CA LEU A 191 -26.54 -15.17 -0.09
C LEU A 191 -25.35 -14.88 0.84
N LEU A 192 -24.11 -15.16 0.46
CA LEU A 192 -22.91 -14.91 1.25
C LEU A 192 -22.22 -13.60 0.89
N LEU A 193 -22.66 -12.91 -0.16
CA LEU A 193 -22.05 -11.67 -0.66
C LEU A 193 -22.87 -10.40 -0.38
N TRP A 194 -24.00 -10.54 0.33
CA TRP A 194 -24.84 -9.41 0.77
C TRP A 194 -24.83 -9.25 2.27
#